data_6091de32f2c2b88d3c71f233754866f3
#
_entry.id   6091de32f2c2b88d3c71f233754866f3
#
_cell.length_a   1.000
_cell.length_b   1.000
_cell.length_c   1.000
_cell.angle_alpha   90.00
_cell.angle_beta   90.00
_cell.angle_gamma   90.00
#
_symmetry.space_group_name_H-M   'P 1'
#
loop_
_entity.id
_entity.type
_entity.pdbx_description
1 polymer ?
#
loop_
_entity_poly.entity_id
_entity_poly.type
_entity_poly.pdbx_seq_one_letter_code
_entity_poly.pdbx_strand_id
1 'polypeptide(L)'
;MSRKCVCVALVAIFALAASRFAQGQVTVDVTKVNCDQFVHHKISEPRLIAAWLSGYYNAKRNNRVIDLQTFEKNMNKVTNFCSDEKNFKVPVMKAVEQVLGK
;
A
#
# COMPACT_ATOMS: atom_id res chain seq x y z
N MET A 1 44.51 19.88 22.25
CA MET A 1 43.29 19.68 23.04
C MET A 1 42.00 19.82 22.23
N SER A 2 41.93 20.73 21.28
CA SER A 2 40.77 20.92 20.42
C SER A 2 40.50 19.73 19.47
N ARG A 3 41.51 18.95 19.14
CA ARG A 3 41.36 17.79 18.20
C ARG A 3 40.55 16.64 18.81
N LYS A 4 40.56 16.42 20.11
CA LYS A 4 39.78 15.36 20.76
C LYS A 4 38.29 15.67 20.81
N CYS A 5 37.90 16.94 20.95
CA CYS A 5 36.50 17.36 20.96
C CYS A 5 35.86 17.27 19.59
N VAL A 6 36.63 17.51 18.52
CA VAL A 6 36.11 17.43 17.12
C VAL A 6 35.79 15.99 16.75
N CYS A 7 36.60 15.02 17.14
CA CYS A 7 36.35 13.59 16.87
C CYS A 7 35.08 13.07 17.56
N VAL A 8 34.83 13.50 18.81
CA VAL A 8 33.65 13.11 19.57
C VAL A 8 32.37 13.68 18.94
N ALA A 9 32.39 14.94 18.47
CA ALA A 9 31.27 15.56 17.80
C ALA A 9 30.94 14.87 16.46
N LEU A 10 31.95 14.47 15.70
CA LEU A 10 31.75 13.73 14.44
C LEU A 10 31.11 12.36 14.66
N VAL A 11 31.51 11.63 15.68
CA VAL A 11 30.93 10.32 16.00
C VAL A 11 29.46 10.45 16.42
N ALA A 12 29.13 11.48 17.20
CA ALA A 12 27.73 11.74 17.62
C ALA A 12 26.82 12.06 16.44
N ILE A 13 27.29 12.85 15.47
CA ILE A 13 26.53 13.18 14.26
C ILE A 13 26.28 11.94 13.40
N PHE A 14 27.27 11.05 13.29
CA PHE A 14 27.15 9.82 12.53
C PHE A 14 26.14 8.83 13.17
N ALA A 15 26.12 8.74 14.48
CA ALA A 15 25.17 7.90 15.21
C ALA A 15 23.71 8.37 15.04
N LEU A 16 23.49 9.69 15.03
CA LEU A 16 22.16 10.27 14.78
C LEU A 16 21.68 10.04 13.34
N ALA A 17 22.56 10.10 12.35
CA ALA A 17 22.22 9.80 10.97
C ALA A 17 21.85 8.31 10.76
N ALA A 18 22.56 7.39 11.40
CA ALA A 18 22.30 5.95 11.33
C ALA A 18 20.94 5.57 11.94
N SER A 19 20.50 6.25 13.02
CA SER A 19 19.22 5.94 13.67
C SER A 19 17.99 6.32 12.82
N ARG A 20 18.12 7.19 11.83
CA ARG A 20 17.03 7.55 10.92
C ARG A 20 16.69 6.44 9.94
N PHE A 21 17.62 5.56 9.60
CA PHE A 21 17.41 4.44 8.69
C PHE A 21 16.90 3.18 9.38
N ALA A 22 16.82 3.18 10.70
CA ALA A 22 16.35 2.06 11.50
C ALA A 22 14.83 2.05 11.74
N GLN A 23 14.08 2.97 11.11
CA GLN A 23 12.62 2.99 11.21
C GLN A 23 12.04 1.87 10.36
N GLY A 24 11.25 1.03 11.02
CA GLY A 24 10.80 -0.24 10.53
C GLY A 24 10.03 -0.23 9.22
N GLN A 25 10.03 -1.37 8.58
CA GLN A 25 9.25 -1.65 7.38
C GLN A 25 7.76 -1.64 7.74
N VAL A 26 6.96 -1.04 6.84
CA VAL A 26 5.51 -1.13 6.92
C VAL A 26 5.06 -2.29 6.04
N THR A 27 4.42 -3.26 6.66
CA THR A 27 3.85 -4.40 5.94
C THR A 27 2.33 -4.33 5.98
N VAL A 28 1.69 -4.69 4.87
CA VAL A 28 0.24 -4.68 4.75
C VAL A 28 -0.21 -6.05 4.28
N ASP A 29 -1.09 -6.68 5.06
CA ASP A 29 -1.79 -7.89 4.62
C ASP A 29 -3.06 -7.44 3.88
N VAL A 30 -3.05 -7.54 2.55
CA VAL A 30 -4.15 -7.05 1.72
C VAL A 30 -5.45 -7.81 2.00
N THR A 31 -5.38 -9.07 2.44
CA THR A 31 -6.56 -9.86 2.79
C THR A 31 -7.34 -9.28 3.98
N LYS A 32 -6.70 -8.44 4.78
CA LYS A 32 -7.27 -7.80 5.97
C LYS A 32 -7.69 -6.36 5.75
N VAL A 33 -7.44 -5.81 4.56
CA VAL A 33 -7.80 -4.43 4.23
C VAL A 33 -9.28 -4.37 3.88
N ASN A 34 -10.04 -3.49 4.53
CA ASN A 34 -11.44 -3.24 4.19
C ASN A 34 -11.59 -2.01 3.28
N CYS A 35 -12.80 -1.80 2.78
CA CYS A 35 -13.13 -0.68 1.91
C CYS A 35 -12.79 0.68 2.52
N ASP A 36 -13.13 0.89 3.80
CA ASP A 36 -12.85 2.15 4.50
C ASP A 36 -11.34 2.46 4.50
N GLN A 37 -10.54 1.46 4.86
CA GLN A 37 -9.08 1.60 4.88
C GLN A 37 -8.50 1.84 3.49
N PHE A 38 -9.08 1.20 2.48
CA PHE A 38 -8.65 1.33 1.10
C PHE A 38 -8.91 2.73 0.55
N VAL A 39 -10.16 3.21 0.60
CA VAL A 39 -10.52 4.49 -0.04
C VAL A 39 -10.03 5.72 0.74
N HIS A 40 -9.85 5.62 2.05
CA HIS A 40 -9.46 6.74 2.90
C HIS A 40 -7.97 6.79 3.21
N HIS A 41 -7.16 6.05 2.47
CA HIS A 41 -5.68 6.05 2.60
C HIS A 41 -5.19 5.70 4.01
N LYS A 42 -5.96 4.90 4.76
CA LYS A 42 -5.64 4.63 6.18
C LYS A 42 -4.46 3.71 6.37
N ILE A 43 -4.15 2.88 5.37
CA ILE A 43 -3.07 1.90 5.44
C ILE A 43 -1.97 2.20 4.45
N SER A 44 -2.34 2.55 3.21
CA SER A 44 -1.41 2.78 2.11
C SER A 44 -2.08 3.60 1.02
N GLU A 45 -1.31 4.02 0.03
CA GLU A 45 -1.86 4.54 -1.22
C GLU A 45 -2.80 3.51 -1.85
N PRO A 46 -4.07 3.86 -2.14
CA PRO A 46 -5.02 2.92 -2.75
C PRO A 46 -4.51 2.31 -4.04
N ARG A 47 -3.75 3.08 -4.81
CA ARG A 47 -3.19 2.62 -6.07
C ARG A 47 -2.21 1.46 -5.91
N LEU A 48 -1.45 1.42 -4.82
CA LEU A 48 -0.55 0.30 -4.52
C LEU A 48 -1.34 -0.97 -4.19
N ILE A 49 -2.38 -0.85 -3.40
CA ILE A 49 -3.28 -1.96 -3.08
C ILE A 49 -3.97 -2.46 -4.34
N ALA A 50 -4.47 -1.55 -5.18
CA ALA A 50 -5.11 -1.89 -6.45
C ALA A 50 -4.15 -2.61 -7.40
N ALA A 51 -2.89 -2.17 -7.49
CA ALA A 51 -1.88 -2.83 -8.30
C ALA A 51 -1.60 -4.26 -7.81
N TRP A 52 -1.49 -4.44 -6.50
CA TRP A 52 -1.33 -5.77 -5.90
C TRP A 52 -2.51 -6.68 -6.24
N LEU A 53 -3.73 -6.19 -6.08
CA LEU A 53 -4.96 -6.92 -6.39
C LEU A 53 -5.03 -7.30 -7.86
N SER A 54 -4.67 -6.38 -8.76
CA SER A 54 -4.62 -6.63 -10.19
C SER A 54 -3.65 -7.78 -10.52
N GLY A 55 -2.45 -7.75 -9.95
CA GLY A 55 -1.46 -8.82 -10.13
C GLY A 55 -1.93 -10.15 -9.58
N TYR A 56 -2.52 -10.14 -8.39
CA TYR A 56 -3.03 -11.33 -7.73
C TYR A 56 -4.10 -12.05 -8.58
N TYR A 57 -5.12 -11.32 -9.02
CA TYR A 57 -6.22 -11.91 -9.79
C TYR A 57 -5.80 -12.26 -11.22
N ASN A 58 -4.95 -11.47 -11.85
CA ASN A 58 -4.42 -11.78 -13.17
C ASN A 58 -3.52 -13.02 -13.16
N ALA A 59 -2.70 -13.19 -12.14
CA ALA A 59 -1.86 -14.37 -11.97
C ALA A 59 -2.70 -15.65 -11.85
N LYS A 60 -3.80 -15.59 -11.12
CA LYS A 60 -4.73 -16.72 -11.00
C LYS A 60 -5.30 -17.18 -12.34
N ARG A 61 -5.40 -16.29 -13.31
CA ARG A 61 -5.92 -16.58 -14.65
C ARG A 61 -4.82 -16.79 -15.69
N ASN A 62 -3.57 -16.92 -15.24
CA ASN A 62 -2.40 -17.01 -16.13
C ASN A 62 -2.27 -15.80 -17.07
N ASN A 63 -2.82 -14.65 -16.69
CA ASN A 63 -2.72 -13.43 -17.47
C ASN A 63 -1.52 -12.60 -16.99
N ARG A 64 -0.52 -12.46 -17.84
CA ARG A 64 0.68 -11.68 -17.55
C ARG A 64 0.68 -10.31 -18.21
N VAL A 65 -0.40 -9.96 -18.89
CA VAL A 65 -0.52 -8.68 -19.59
C VAL A 65 -1.43 -7.77 -18.78
N ILE A 66 -0.99 -6.54 -18.56
CA ILE A 66 -1.81 -5.51 -17.95
C ILE A 66 -2.26 -4.52 -19.01
N ASP A 67 -3.57 -4.28 -19.09
CA ASP A 67 -4.14 -3.18 -19.84
C ASP A 67 -4.35 -2.02 -18.86
N LEU A 68 -3.61 -0.94 -19.05
CA LEU A 68 -3.63 0.19 -18.12
C LEU A 68 -4.97 0.91 -18.08
N GLN A 69 -5.67 1.01 -19.20
CA GLN A 69 -7.01 1.61 -19.22
C GLN A 69 -8.01 0.74 -18.46
N THR A 70 -7.96 -0.56 -18.66
CA THR A 70 -8.81 -1.51 -17.92
C THR A 70 -8.50 -1.46 -16.42
N PHE A 71 -7.22 -1.39 -16.06
CA PHE A 71 -6.80 -1.24 -14.67
C PHE A 71 -7.43 0.00 -14.02
N GLU A 72 -7.37 1.15 -14.70
CA GLU A 72 -7.97 2.39 -14.19
C GLU A 72 -9.49 2.28 -14.04
N LYS A 73 -10.17 1.70 -15.03
CA LYS A 73 -11.62 1.49 -14.96
C LYS A 73 -12.00 0.58 -13.80
N ASN A 74 -11.27 -0.50 -13.61
CA ASN A 74 -11.52 -1.45 -12.53
C ASN A 74 -11.26 -0.83 -11.17
N MET A 75 -10.16 -0.09 -11.03
CA MET A 75 -9.86 0.65 -9.80
C MET A 75 -10.98 1.63 -9.45
N ASN A 76 -11.49 2.36 -10.44
CA ASN A 76 -12.60 3.30 -10.24
C ASN A 76 -13.87 2.59 -9.80
N LYS A 77 -14.20 1.45 -10.38
CA LYS A 77 -15.37 0.65 -9.97
C LYS A 77 -15.27 0.19 -8.52
N VAL A 78 -14.11 -0.30 -8.12
CA VAL A 78 -13.88 -0.75 -6.72
C VAL A 78 -13.91 0.45 -5.78
N THR A 79 -13.28 1.55 -6.15
CA THR A 79 -13.28 2.78 -5.36
C THR A 79 -14.71 3.31 -5.14
N ASN A 80 -15.52 3.34 -6.20
CA ASN A 80 -16.91 3.79 -6.11
C ASN A 80 -17.73 2.89 -5.18
N PHE A 81 -17.58 1.58 -5.30
CA PHE A 81 -18.24 0.62 -4.40
C PHE A 81 -17.81 0.84 -2.96
N CYS A 82 -16.52 0.96 -2.72
CA CYS A 82 -15.94 1.11 -1.39
C CYS A 82 -16.23 2.49 -0.76
N SER A 83 -16.54 3.50 -1.57
CA SER A 83 -16.85 4.85 -1.07
C SER A 83 -18.24 4.96 -0.46
N ASP A 84 -19.11 4.00 -0.68
CA ASP A 84 -20.42 3.93 -0.05
C ASP A 84 -20.25 3.46 1.40
N GLU A 85 -20.76 4.25 2.33
CA GLU A 85 -20.62 4.01 3.78
C GLU A 85 -21.08 2.62 4.20
N LYS A 86 -22.16 2.10 3.58
CA LYS A 86 -22.66 0.74 3.87
C LYS A 86 -21.65 -0.35 3.54
N ASN A 87 -20.64 -0.06 2.70
CA ASN A 87 -19.63 -1.02 2.25
C ASN A 87 -18.30 -0.88 3.00
N PHE A 88 -18.17 0.04 3.95
CA PHE A 88 -16.90 0.33 4.61
C PHE A 88 -16.26 -0.89 5.29
N LYS A 89 -17.06 -1.80 5.82
CA LYS A 89 -16.57 -3.00 6.51
C LYS A 89 -16.29 -4.17 5.55
N VAL A 90 -16.66 -4.04 4.28
CA VAL A 90 -16.44 -5.09 3.28
C VAL A 90 -14.93 -5.22 3.03
N PRO A 91 -14.34 -6.43 3.10
CA PRO A 91 -12.96 -6.64 2.70
C PRO A 91 -12.75 -6.21 1.24
N VAL A 92 -11.64 -5.52 0.97
CA VAL A 92 -11.38 -5.01 -0.38
C VAL A 92 -11.32 -6.14 -1.42
N MET A 93 -10.83 -7.31 -1.05
CA MET A 93 -10.82 -8.48 -1.95
C MET A 93 -12.23 -8.94 -2.29
N LYS A 94 -13.16 -8.91 -1.33
CA LYS A 94 -14.57 -9.20 -1.58
C LYS A 94 -15.23 -8.16 -2.47
N ALA A 95 -14.88 -6.90 -2.28
CA ALA A 95 -15.33 -5.82 -3.17
C ALA A 95 -14.90 -6.07 -4.62
N VAL A 96 -13.65 -6.46 -4.83
CA VAL A 96 -13.13 -6.81 -6.16
C VAL A 96 -13.90 -7.97 -6.77
N GLU A 97 -14.11 -9.04 -6.01
CA GLU A 97 -14.86 -10.21 -6.48
C GLU A 97 -16.29 -9.84 -6.87
N GLN A 98 -16.94 -9.04 -6.04
CA GLN A 98 -18.34 -8.64 -6.24
C GLN A 98 -18.50 -7.68 -7.42
N VAL A 99 -17.62 -6.69 -7.54
CA VAL A 99 -17.75 -5.63 -8.55
C VAL A 99 -17.21 -6.07 -9.90
N LEU A 100 -16.16 -6.86 -9.94
CA LEU A 100 -15.49 -7.27 -11.18
C LEU A 100 -15.78 -8.71 -11.58
N GLY A 101 -16.49 -9.47 -10.77
CA GLY A 101 -16.83 -10.85 -11.07
C GLY A 101 -15.63 -11.79 -11.05
N LYS A 102 -14.68 -11.54 -10.18
CA LYS A 102 -13.43 -12.33 -10.14
C LYS A 102 -13.44 -13.45 -9.13
#